data_38b541873558445ea76b98d9c55c65e4
#
_entry.id   38b541873558445ea76b98d9c55c65e4
#
_cell.length_a   1.000
_cell.length_b   1.000
_cell.length_c   1.000
_cell.angle_alpha   90.00
_cell.angle_beta   90.00
_cell.angle_gamma   90.00
#
_symmetry.space_group_name_H-M   'P 1'
#
loop_
_entity.id
_entity.type
_entity.pdbx_description
1 polymer ?
#
loop_
_entity_poly.entity_id
_entity_poly.type
_entity_poly.pdbx_seq_one_letter_code
_entity_poly.pdbx_strand_id
1 'polypeptide(L)'
;MSGAFETELRVAIDAARRAGAIQRELFEHLEHVTPKGRRDVVTEADYRSEAAIIGAIRATFPGDAIVAEESGGHGVSVEEAIDGPRGSAAVARAWFIDPLDGTVNFANGIPIFCAAIGFALEGRPVVGVLYDPSRDELLHAVRGRGAARNGHPFHVAPPRGLDECLLGVVHHRGFLRTVARLRPRVRAVRDLGSAALAIGYVGGSRLDGYIQPGGLSPWDLCAAGLIAEEGGATVSAYDGGPWFRYPAGPAARAGRARQPAHRSAALSALVAAPGIHAQLLALLRG
;
A
#
# COMPACT_ATOMS: atom_id res chain seq x y z
N MET A 1 22.32 -11.15 -12.03
CA MET A 1 21.65 -9.81 -12.16
C MET A 1 21.65 -9.09 -10.81
N SER A 2 22.83 -8.90 -10.25
CA SER A 2 23.08 -8.36 -8.88
C SER A 2 23.28 -6.84 -8.92
N GLY A 3 22.33 -6.07 -9.31
CA GLY A 3 22.45 -4.61 -9.37
C GLY A 3 21.19 -3.89 -9.89
N ALA A 4 20.20 -4.63 -10.37
CA ALA A 4 18.97 -4.00 -10.84
C ALA A 4 18.23 -3.35 -9.68
N PHE A 5 17.90 -2.04 -9.82
CA PHE A 5 17.12 -1.23 -8.89
C PHE A 5 17.77 -0.95 -7.52
N GLU A 6 19.07 -1.10 -7.37
CA GLU A 6 19.80 -0.75 -6.11
C GLU A 6 19.69 0.74 -5.80
N THR A 7 19.77 1.60 -6.80
CA THR A 7 19.69 3.06 -6.62
C THR A 7 18.27 3.46 -6.23
N GLU A 8 17.26 2.89 -6.89
CA GLU A 8 15.85 3.12 -6.57
C GLU A 8 15.53 2.67 -5.14
N LEU A 9 15.99 1.47 -4.75
CA LEU A 9 15.80 0.97 -3.39
C LEU A 9 16.46 1.89 -2.36
N ARG A 10 17.72 2.29 -2.59
CA ARG A 10 18.44 3.18 -1.68
C ARG A 10 17.75 4.53 -1.52
N VAL A 11 17.28 5.12 -2.63
CA VAL A 11 16.55 6.39 -2.62
C VAL A 11 15.21 6.24 -1.89
N ALA A 12 14.47 5.16 -2.13
CA ALA A 12 13.22 4.88 -1.44
C ALA A 12 13.41 4.73 0.08
N ILE A 13 14.46 4.00 0.51
CA ILE A 13 14.77 3.82 1.94
C ILE A 13 15.14 5.16 2.60
N ASP A 14 16.00 5.96 1.98
CA ASP A 14 16.38 7.28 2.50
C ASP A 14 15.15 8.21 2.60
N ALA A 15 14.33 8.25 1.55
CA ALA A 15 13.11 9.04 1.52
C ALA A 15 12.10 8.61 2.61
N ALA A 16 11.87 7.30 2.78
CA ALA A 16 10.97 6.78 3.80
C ALA A 16 11.46 7.10 5.23
N ARG A 17 12.76 7.04 5.49
CA ARG A 17 13.33 7.41 6.78
C ARG A 17 13.22 8.92 7.06
N ARG A 18 13.37 9.77 6.05
CA ARG A 18 13.15 11.23 6.18
C ARG A 18 11.69 11.52 6.53
N ALA A 19 10.73 10.90 5.83
CA ALA A 19 9.33 11.01 6.16
C ALA A 19 9.03 10.55 7.58
N GLY A 20 9.55 9.38 7.98
CA GLY A 20 9.37 8.86 9.32
C GLY A 20 10.01 9.70 10.42
N ALA A 21 11.09 10.45 10.14
CA ALA A 21 11.64 11.43 11.07
C ALA A 21 10.66 12.59 11.30
N ILE A 22 10.05 13.11 10.23
CA ILE A 22 9.01 14.15 10.30
C ILE A 22 7.78 13.62 11.07
N GLN A 23 7.34 12.40 10.75
CA GLN A 23 6.21 11.77 11.44
C GLN A 23 6.48 11.63 12.95
N ARG A 24 7.66 11.18 13.37
CA ARG A 24 8.01 11.10 14.81
C ARG A 24 8.06 12.47 15.49
N GLU A 25 8.55 13.50 14.79
CA GLU A 25 8.59 14.86 15.32
C GLU A 25 7.18 15.40 15.60
N LEU A 26 6.22 15.10 14.71
CA LEU A 26 4.86 15.64 14.76
C LEU A 26 3.85 14.72 15.45
N PHE A 27 4.20 13.47 15.74
CA PHE A 27 3.30 12.54 16.40
C PHE A 27 2.95 13.02 17.82
N GLU A 28 1.65 13.13 18.10
CA GLU A 28 1.08 13.74 19.34
C GLU A 28 1.37 15.24 19.51
N HIS A 29 1.95 15.90 18.48
CA HIS A 29 2.29 17.33 18.50
C HIS A 29 1.70 18.10 17.32
N LEU A 30 0.60 17.60 16.73
CA LEU A 30 -0.08 18.25 15.62
C LEU A 30 -0.71 19.57 16.04
N GLU A 31 -0.42 20.64 15.31
CA GLU A 31 -1.10 21.92 15.46
C GLU A 31 -2.36 22.00 14.59
N HIS A 32 -2.36 21.33 13.45
CA HIS A 32 -3.44 21.42 12.47
C HIS A 32 -3.83 20.05 11.90
N VAL A 33 -5.14 19.74 11.97
CA VAL A 33 -5.77 18.58 11.31
C VAL A 33 -6.88 19.12 10.43
N THR A 34 -6.81 18.85 9.13
CA THR A 34 -7.79 19.33 8.15
C THR A 34 -8.64 18.17 7.64
N PRO A 35 -9.98 18.23 7.72
CA PRO A 35 -10.84 17.21 7.12
C PRO A 35 -10.70 17.18 5.59
N LYS A 36 -10.33 16.04 5.01
CA LYS A 36 -10.42 15.77 3.55
C LYS A 36 -11.82 15.34 3.13
N GLY A 37 -12.66 14.96 4.10
CA GLY A 37 -14.01 14.48 3.90
C GLY A 37 -14.64 14.01 5.21
N ARG A 38 -15.73 13.24 5.10
CA ARG A 38 -16.52 12.84 6.30
C ARG A 38 -15.76 11.86 7.22
N ARG A 39 -14.76 11.14 6.71
CA ARG A 39 -14.05 10.06 7.41
C ARG A 39 -12.56 10.10 7.18
N ASP A 40 -12.07 11.15 6.58
CA ASP A 40 -10.69 11.28 6.15
C ASP A 40 -10.13 12.64 6.54
N VAL A 41 -8.87 12.67 6.93
CA VAL A 41 -8.17 13.87 7.37
C VAL A 41 -6.79 13.93 6.73
N VAL A 42 -6.25 15.13 6.67
CA VAL A 42 -4.85 15.39 6.32
C VAL A 42 -4.22 16.24 7.41
N THR A 43 -2.96 15.98 7.66
CA THR A 43 -2.19 16.71 8.67
C THR A 43 -0.97 17.40 8.05
N GLU A 44 -0.33 18.26 8.81
CA GLU A 44 0.95 18.83 8.44
C GLU A 44 2.02 17.76 8.17
N ALA A 45 1.94 16.63 8.87
CA ALA A 45 2.87 15.51 8.68
C ALA A 45 2.79 14.90 7.29
N ASP A 46 1.56 14.78 6.72
CA ASP A 46 1.35 14.27 5.36
C ASP A 46 2.09 15.16 4.34
N TYR A 47 1.83 16.46 4.35
CA TYR A 47 2.43 17.39 3.40
C TYR A 47 3.96 17.51 3.54
N ARG A 48 4.47 17.59 4.76
CA ARG A 48 5.92 17.68 5.01
C ARG A 48 6.63 16.39 4.61
N SER A 49 6.02 15.23 4.90
CA SER A 49 6.54 13.92 4.51
C SER A 49 6.54 13.75 3.00
N GLU A 50 5.46 14.13 2.32
CA GLU A 50 5.37 14.06 0.86
C GLU A 50 6.43 14.92 0.18
N ALA A 51 6.58 16.17 0.62
CA ALA A 51 7.59 17.08 0.07
C ALA A 51 9.02 16.53 0.25
N ALA A 52 9.33 15.93 1.40
CA ALA A 52 10.62 15.30 1.67
C ALA A 52 10.88 14.09 0.76
N ILE A 53 9.86 13.24 0.55
CA ILE A 53 9.96 12.07 -0.34
C ILE A 53 10.16 12.51 -1.79
N ILE A 54 9.32 13.41 -2.30
CA ILE A 54 9.41 13.93 -3.67
C ILE A 54 10.77 14.58 -3.90
N GLY A 55 11.24 15.40 -2.97
CA GLY A 55 12.57 16.04 -3.04
C GLY A 55 13.71 15.04 -3.15
N ALA A 56 13.67 13.96 -2.36
CA ALA A 56 14.69 12.91 -2.41
C ALA A 56 14.68 12.15 -3.75
N ILE A 57 13.50 11.82 -4.27
CA ILE A 57 13.34 11.15 -5.57
C ILE A 57 13.84 12.06 -6.70
N ARG A 58 13.39 13.32 -6.75
CA ARG A 58 13.74 14.27 -7.80
C ARG A 58 15.23 14.59 -7.86
N ALA A 59 15.92 14.58 -6.74
CA ALA A 59 17.37 14.78 -6.68
C ALA A 59 18.15 13.71 -7.46
N THR A 60 17.62 12.50 -7.57
CA THR A 60 18.29 11.38 -8.28
C THR A 60 17.61 11.04 -9.60
N PHE A 61 16.27 11.14 -9.65
CA PHE A 61 15.44 10.77 -10.79
C PHE A 61 14.53 11.94 -11.22
N PRO A 62 15.08 13.04 -11.77
CA PRO A 62 14.30 14.24 -12.09
C PRO A 62 13.25 14.02 -13.18
N GLY A 63 13.43 13.01 -14.04
CA GLY A 63 12.54 12.68 -15.16
C GLY A 63 11.48 11.63 -14.86
N ASP A 64 11.53 10.96 -13.71
CA ASP A 64 10.56 9.91 -13.39
C ASP A 64 9.18 10.51 -13.08
N ALA A 65 8.11 9.82 -13.45
CA ALA A 65 6.77 10.16 -13.02
C ALA A 65 6.59 9.92 -11.52
N ILE A 66 5.79 10.77 -10.86
CA ILE A 66 5.44 10.61 -9.45
C ILE A 66 3.94 10.71 -9.31
N VAL A 67 3.35 9.76 -8.62
CA VAL A 67 1.95 9.71 -8.21
C VAL A 67 1.92 9.68 -6.70
N ALA A 68 1.49 10.78 -6.08
CA ALA A 68 1.46 10.96 -4.64
C ALA A 68 0.05 11.22 -4.15
N GLU A 69 -0.23 10.87 -2.89
CA GLU A 69 -1.58 10.97 -2.33
C GLU A 69 -2.06 12.40 -2.24
N GLU A 70 -1.23 13.32 -1.72
CA GLU A 70 -1.65 14.68 -1.39
C GLU A 70 -1.62 15.62 -2.61
N SER A 71 -0.55 15.56 -3.38
CA SER A 71 -0.35 16.44 -4.53
C SER A 71 -0.78 15.85 -5.88
N GLY A 72 -1.13 14.56 -5.91
CA GLY A 72 -1.56 13.87 -7.13
C GLY A 72 -0.42 13.53 -8.09
N GLY A 73 -0.72 13.51 -9.39
CA GLY A 73 0.24 13.12 -10.43
C GLY A 73 1.15 14.29 -10.86
N HIS A 74 2.44 14.04 -10.86
CA HIS A 74 3.45 14.97 -11.38
C HIS A 74 3.95 14.45 -12.73
N GLY A 75 3.42 15.04 -13.80
CA GLY A 75 3.81 14.73 -15.20
C GLY A 75 3.09 13.54 -15.83
N VAL A 76 2.21 12.85 -15.10
CA VAL A 76 1.44 11.70 -15.57
C VAL A 76 0.17 11.52 -14.76
N SER A 77 -0.93 11.06 -15.37
CA SER A 77 -2.11 10.61 -14.61
C SER A 77 -1.85 9.24 -13.95
N VAL A 78 -2.62 8.93 -12.92
CA VAL A 78 -2.52 7.65 -12.22
C VAL A 78 -2.80 6.48 -13.19
N GLU A 79 -3.79 6.65 -14.05
CA GLU A 79 -4.15 5.67 -15.08
C GLU A 79 -3.01 5.41 -16.06
N GLU A 80 -2.36 6.47 -16.53
CA GLU A 80 -1.20 6.36 -17.42
C GLU A 80 -0.03 5.70 -16.73
N ALA A 81 0.20 5.97 -15.45
CA ALA A 81 1.30 5.36 -14.68
C ALA A 81 1.14 3.84 -14.50
N ILE A 82 -0.10 3.32 -14.46
CA ILE A 82 -0.38 1.89 -14.26
C ILE A 82 -0.62 1.16 -15.57
N ASP A 83 -1.50 1.71 -16.43
CA ASP A 83 -2.03 1.04 -17.63
C ASP A 83 -1.74 1.82 -18.93
N GLY A 84 -0.86 2.82 -18.90
CA GLY A 84 -0.51 3.62 -20.08
C GLY A 84 0.15 2.77 -21.18
N PRO A 85 0.16 3.27 -22.43
CA PRO A 85 0.74 2.54 -23.55
C PRO A 85 2.23 2.25 -23.30
N ARG A 86 2.57 0.96 -23.32
CA ARG A 86 3.94 0.50 -23.15
C ARG A 86 4.85 1.14 -24.20
N GLY A 87 5.96 1.72 -23.74
CA GLY A 87 6.92 2.41 -24.62
C GLY A 87 6.82 3.95 -24.61
N SER A 88 5.85 4.54 -23.91
CA SER A 88 5.87 5.98 -23.62
C SER A 88 6.93 6.24 -22.54
N ALA A 89 7.90 7.10 -22.82
CA ALA A 89 8.98 7.42 -21.88
C ALA A 89 8.47 8.00 -20.54
N ALA A 90 7.32 8.70 -20.57
CA ALA A 90 6.70 9.30 -19.38
C ALA A 90 6.05 8.27 -18.44
N VAL A 91 5.78 7.04 -18.92
CA VAL A 91 5.07 6.00 -18.18
C VAL A 91 6.00 4.84 -17.79
N ALA A 92 7.19 4.78 -18.41
CA ALA A 92 8.11 3.67 -18.19
C ALA A 92 8.58 3.57 -16.73
N ARG A 93 8.72 4.71 -16.03
CA ARG A 93 9.24 4.80 -14.67
C ARG A 93 8.29 5.66 -13.83
N ALA A 94 7.67 5.07 -12.81
CA ALA A 94 6.72 5.77 -11.96
C ALA A 94 6.91 5.42 -10.48
N TRP A 95 6.86 6.44 -9.62
CA TRP A 95 6.87 6.32 -8.17
C TRP A 95 5.46 6.50 -7.63
N PHE A 96 5.07 5.67 -6.69
CA PHE A 96 3.78 5.72 -5.99
C PHE A 96 4.07 5.98 -4.52
N ILE A 97 3.53 7.09 -3.99
CA ILE A 97 3.87 7.61 -2.67
C ILE A 97 2.61 7.79 -1.85
N ASP A 98 2.55 7.10 -0.71
CA ASP A 98 1.72 7.46 0.41
C ASP A 98 2.64 8.01 1.50
N PRO A 99 2.57 9.32 1.78
CA PRO A 99 3.47 9.94 2.76
C PRO A 99 3.16 9.51 4.19
N LEU A 100 1.91 9.14 4.49
CA LEU A 100 1.44 8.76 5.82
C LEU A 100 0.19 7.87 5.74
N ASP A 101 0.35 6.59 5.37
CA ASP A 101 -0.75 5.63 5.45
C ASP A 101 -1.16 5.41 6.91
N GLY A 102 -2.43 5.69 7.20
CA GLY A 102 -2.97 5.69 8.56
C GLY A 102 -3.09 7.08 9.19
N THR A 103 -3.34 8.13 8.41
CA THR A 103 -3.47 9.53 8.86
C THR A 103 -4.51 9.69 9.98
N VAL A 104 -5.64 8.95 9.93
CA VAL A 104 -6.64 8.98 11.01
C VAL A 104 -6.07 8.44 12.33
N ASN A 105 -5.29 7.36 12.29
CA ASN A 105 -4.59 6.85 13.46
C ASN A 105 -3.61 7.89 14.00
N PHE A 106 -2.79 8.43 13.11
CA PHE A 106 -1.79 9.45 13.45
C PHE A 106 -2.42 10.65 14.15
N ALA A 107 -3.48 11.20 13.57
CA ALA A 107 -4.21 12.35 14.12
C ALA A 107 -4.84 12.08 15.50
N ASN A 108 -5.05 10.81 15.86
CA ASN A 108 -5.62 10.39 17.15
C ASN A 108 -4.57 9.79 18.11
N GLY A 109 -3.26 9.93 17.84
CA GLY A 109 -2.21 9.40 18.71
C GLY A 109 -2.12 7.86 18.72
N ILE A 110 -2.65 7.19 17.69
CA ILE A 110 -2.58 5.72 17.58
C ILE A 110 -1.33 5.35 16.75
N PRO A 111 -0.32 4.65 17.32
CA PRO A 111 0.96 4.40 16.67
C PRO A 111 0.88 3.23 15.65
N ILE A 112 -0.04 3.33 14.68
CA ILE A 112 -0.22 2.37 13.57
C ILE A 112 -0.33 3.18 12.28
N PHE A 113 0.80 3.50 11.69
CA PHE A 113 0.94 4.27 10.47
C PHE A 113 2.33 4.04 9.85
N CYS A 114 2.49 4.33 8.57
CA CYS A 114 3.78 4.21 7.90
C CYS A 114 3.90 5.17 6.70
N ALA A 115 5.12 5.40 6.24
CA ALA A 115 5.39 5.90 4.91
C ALA A 115 5.48 4.73 3.94
N ALA A 116 4.81 4.81 2.78
CA ALA A 116 4.84 3.81 1.73
C ALA A 116 5.37 4.39 0.42
N ILE A 117 6.42 3.78 -0.13
CA ILE A 117 7.07 4.22 -1.37
C ILE A 117 7.26 3.03 -2.30
N GLY A 118 6.52 3.04 -3.41
CA GLY A 118 6.63 2.03 -4.47
C GLY A 118 7.25 2.62 -5.73
N PHE A 119 8.08 1.85 -6.41
CA PHE A 119 8.55 2.16 -7.74
C PHE A 119 8.11 1.08 -8.70
N ALA A 120 7.49 1.50 -9.81
CA ALA A 120 7.05 0.62 -10.88
C ALA A 120 7.79 0.94 -12.18
N LEU A 121 8.12 -0.13 -12.92
CA LEU A 121 8.66 -0.06 -14.27
C LEU A 121 7.59 -0.62 -15.22
N GLU A 122 7.19 0.16 -16.22
CA GLU A 122 6.15 -0.23 -17.19
C GLU A 122 4.85 -0.74 -16.51
N GLY A 123 4.38 -0.02 -15.48
CA GLY A 123 3.18 -0.38 -14.71
C GLY A 123 3.34 -1.60 -13.80
N ARG A 124 4.56 -2.14 -13.64
CA ARG A 124 4.82 -3.30 -12.79
C ARG A 124 5.64 -2.89 -11.56
N PRO A 125 5.15 -3.06 -10.33
CA PRO A 125 5.92 -2.81 -9.11
C PRO A 125 7.23 -3.61 -9.09
N VAL A 126 8.36 -2.93 -8.87
CA VAL A 126 9.70 -3.54 -8.87
C VAL A 126 10.51 -3.20 -7.63
N VAL A 127 10.21 -2.08 -6.95
CA VAL A 127 10.75 -1.76 -5.62
C VAL A 127 9.60 -1.36 -4.71
N GLY A 128 9.61 -1.82 -3.48
CA GLY A 128 8.66 -1.43 -2.44
C GLY A 128 9.37 -1.19 -1.12
N VAL A 129 9.01 -0.10 -0.44
CA VAL A 129 9.50 0.26 0.89
C VAL A 129 8.33 0.73 1.74
N LEU A 130 8.21 0.15 2.94
CA LEU A 130 7.35 0.64 4.02
C LEU A 130 8.22 0.96 5.22
N TYR A 131 7.99 2.09 5.85
CA TYR A 131 8.68 2.45 7.08
C TYR A 131 7.69 2.84 8.17
N ASP A 132 7.62 2.03 9.21
CA ASP A 132 6.89 2.30 10.45
C ASP A 132 7.83 3.01 11.43
N PRO A 133 7.70 4.32 11.63
CA PRO A 133 8.61 5.07 12.49
C PRO A 133 8.34 4.86 13.98
N SER A 134 7.15 4.35 14.36
CA SER A 134 6.81 4.06 15.75
C SER A 134 7.57 2.85 16.28
N ARG A 135 7.95 1.92 15.38
CA ARG A 135 8.70 0.69 15.70
C ARG A 135 10.12 0.69 15.18
N ASP A 136 10.53 1.75 14.46
CA ASP A 136 11.77 1.79 13.68
C ASP A 136 11.89 0.54 12.78
N GLU A 137 10.81 0.22 12.08
CA GLU A 137 10.73 -0.98 11.27
C GLU A 137 10.63 -0.63 9.79
N LEU A 138 11.62 -1.08 9.02
CA LEU A 138 11.71 -0.92 7.59
C LEU A 138 11.44 -2.26 6.91
N LEU A 139 10.34 -2.35 6.16
CA LEU A 139 10.07 -3.46 5.25
C LEU A 139 10.43 -3.02 3.83
N HIS A 140 11.12 -3.87 3.09
CA HIS A 140 11.41 -3.58 1.69
C HIS A 140 11.48 -4.84 0.85
N ALA A 141 11.26 -4.67 -0.46
CA ALA A 141 11.43 -5.72 -1.44
C ALA A 141 11.92 -5.16 -2.78
N VAL A 142 12.64 -5.98 -3.51
CA VAL A 142 12.94 -5.78 -4.93
C VAL A 142 12.45 -7.01 -5.67
N ARG A 143 11.72 -6.82 -6.76
CA ARG A 143 11.14 -7.93 -7.54
C ARG A 143 12.18 -8.97 -7.93
N GLY A 144 11.89 -10.23 -7.58
CA GLY A 144 12.76 -11.39 -7.81
C GLY A 144 13.95 -11.48 -6.86
N ARG A 145 13.99 -10.68 -5.78
CA ARG A 145 15.08 -10.71 -4.78
C ARG A 145 14.59 -10.98 -3.37
N GLY A 146 13.30 -11.23 -3.19
CA GLY A 146 12.67 -11.44 -1.90
C GLY A 146 12.43 -10.15 -1.13
N ALA A 147 11.89 -10.30 0.08
CA ALA A 147 11.60 -9.22 1.00
C ALA A 147 12.48 -9.29 2.25
N ALA A 148 12.71 -8.12 2.88
CA ALA A 148 13.49 -8.02 4.10
C ALA A 148 12.86 -7.03 5.10
N ARG A 149 13.08 -7.29 6.39
CA ARG A 149 12.72 -6.43 7.52
C ARG A 149 13.99 -6.02 8.26
N ASN A 150 14.25 -4.71 8.30
CA ASN A 150 15.48 -4.16 8.89
C ASN A 150 16.76 -4.86 8.37
N GLY A 151 16.80 -5.14 7.04
CA GLY A 151 17.92 -5.83 6.39
C GLY A 151 17.94 -7.35 6.56
N HIS A 152 17.04 -7.95 7.33
CA HIS A 152 16.95 -9.40 7.51
C HIS A 152 15.87 -9.99 6.59
N PRO A 153 16.22 -10.92 5.68
CA PRO A 153 15.24 -11.60 4.83
C PRO A 153 14.15 -12.27 5.65
N PHE A 154 12.92 -12.26 5.15
CA PHE A 154 11.80 -12.99 5.75
C PHE A 154 10.98 -13.72 4.69
N HIS A 155 10.25 -14.73 5.13
CA HIS A 155 9.27 -15.44 4.32
C HIS A 155 8.00 -15.66 5.12
N VAL A 156 6.86 -15.57 4.44
CA VAL A 156 5.54 -15.82 5.03
C VAL A 156 5.40 -17.31 5.35
N ALA A 157 5.18 -17.63 6.61
CA ALA A 157 4.91 -18.98 7.05
C ALA A 157 3.45 -19.36 6.74
N PRO A 158 3.18 -20.56 6.18
CA PRO A 158 1.82 -21.03 6.01
C PRO A 158 1.18 -21.33 7.38
N PRO A 159 -0.06 -20.85 7.64
CA PRO A 159 -0.80 -21.25 8.82
C PRO A 159 -1.22 -22.72 8.74
N ARG A 160 -1.49 -23.37 9.88
CA ARG A 160 -1.95 -24.76 9.93
C ARG A 160 -3.36 -24.96 9.41
N GLY A 161 -4.22 -23.93 9.60
CA GLY A 161 -5.60 -23.93 9.13
C GLY A 161 -6.20 -22.53 9.15
N LEU A 162 -7.37 -22.37 8.54
CA LEU A 162 -8.06 -21.10 8.51
C LEU A 162 -8.51 -20.63 9.89
N ASP A 163 -8.85 -21.55 10.78
CA ASP A 163 -9.26 -21.31 12.16
C ASP A 163 -8.13 -20.76 13.04
N GLU A 164 -6.89 -20.93 12.64
CA GLU A 164 -5.74 -20.32 13.31
C GLU A 164 -5.40 -18.91 12.78
N CYS A 165 -6.00 -18.49 11.66
CA CYS A 165 -5.64 -17.26 10.98
C CYS A 165 -6.05 -15.99 11.71
N LEU A 166 -5.15 -15.02 11.74
CA LEU A 166 -5.41 -13.63 12.09
C LEU A 166 -5.51 -12.81 10.80
N LEU A 167 -6.70 -12.28 10.51
CA LEU A 167 -6.95 -11.52 9.29
C LEU A 167 -7.04 -10.02 9.56
N GLY A 168 -6.39 -9.23 8.70
CA GLY A 168 -6.63 -7.82 8.52
C GLY A 168 -7.84 -7.59 7.60
N VAL A 169 -8.69 -6.64 7.94
CA VAL A 169 -9.83 -6.25 7.11
C VAL A 169 -10.10 -4.76 7.26
N VAL A 170 -10.77 -4.18 6.28
CA VAL A 170 -11.32 -2.83 6.42
C VAL A 170 -12.79 -2.90 6.84
N HIS A 171 -13.17 -2.13 7.86
CA HIS A 171 -14.56 -2.02 8.30
C HIS A 171 -15.29 -0.89 7.56
N HIS A 172 -16.00 -1.22 6.51
CA HIS A 172 -16.98 -0.31 5.92
C HIS A 172 -18.35 -0.98 5.74
N ARG A 173 -19.42 -0.18 5.63
CA ARG A 173 -20.81 -0.70 5.65
C ARG A 173 -21.08 -1.81 4.63
N GLY A 174 -20.49 -1.74 3.43
CA GLY A 174 -20.65 -2.76 2.39
C GLY A 174 -19.94 -4.08 2.66
N PHE A 175 -18.99 -4.12 3.63
CA PHE A 175 -18.19 -5.30 3.92
C PHE A 175 -18.55 -6.02 5.24
N LEU A 176 -19.43 -5.43 6.04
CA LEU A 176 -19.80 -6.00 7.37
C LEU A 176 -20.35 -7.43 7.27
N ARG A 177 -21.14 -7.74 6.23
CA ARG A 177 -21.69 -9.10 6.03
C ARG A 177 -20.58 -10.11 5.75
N THR A 178 -19.57 -9.74 4.99
CA THR A 178 -18.41 -10.59 4.70
C THR A 178 -17.58 -10.82 5.96
N VAL A 179 -17.32 -9.77 6.73
CA VAL A 179 -16.63 -9.89 8.02
C VAL A 179 -17.40 -10.82 8.98
N ALA A 180 -18.73 -10.70 9.06
CA ALA A 180 -19.57 -11.57 9.87
C ALA A 180 -19.50 -13.04 9.44
N ARG A 181 -19.34 -13.33 8.14
CA ARG A 181 -19.14 -14.70 7.64
C ARG A 181 -17.74 -15.26 7.90
N LEU A 182 -16.72 -14.41 7.84
CA LEU A 182 -15.32 -14.80 8.09
C LEU A 182 -15.05 -15.08 9.56
N ARG A 183 -15.60 -14.23 10.45
CA ARG A 183 -15.29 -14.24 11.88
C ARG A 183 -15.43 -15.60 12.58
N PRO A 184 -16.46 -16.44 12.35
CA PRO A 184 -16.58 -17.76 12.98
C PRO A 184 -15.61 -18.81 12.41
N ARG A 185 -14.88 -18.51 11.33
CA ARG A 185 -13.99 -19.44 10.62
C ARG A 185 -12.50 -19.14 10.84
N VAL A 186 -12.19 -18.02 11.49
CA VAL A 186 -10.81 -17.56 11.70
C VAL A 186 -10.58 -17.26 13.18
N ARG A 187 -9.34 -17.25 13.62
CA ARG A 187 -8.99 -16.94 15.01
C ARG A 187 -9.45 -15.55 15.41
N ALA A 188 -9.14 -14.55 14.59
CA ALA A 188 -9.55 -13.17 14.84
C ALA A 188 -9.49 -12.32 13.58
N VAL A 189 -10.17 -11.16 13.64
CA VAL A 189 -10.19 -10.15 12.61
C VAL A 189 -9.74 -8.82 13.23
N ARG A 190 -8.94 -8.05 12.50
CA ARG A 190 -8.43 -6.73 12.91
C ARG A 190 -8.67 -5.70 11.80
N ASP A 191 -9.08 -4.52 12.19
CA ASP A 191 -8.95 -3.33 11.34
C ASP A 191 -7.85 -2.47 11.96
N LEU A 192 -6.75 -2.30 11.21
CA LEU A 192 -5.58 -1.57 11.71
C LEU A 192 -5.61 -0.09 11.35
N GLY A 193 -6.51 0.35 10.44
CA GLY A 193 -6.59 1.73 10.01
C GLY A 193 -5.42 2.20 9.12
N SER A 194 -4.51 1.32 8.74
CA SER A 194 -3.40 1.52 7.82
C SER A 194 -3.36 0.32 6.87
N ALA A 195 -3.65 0.54 5.60
CA ALA A 195 -3.78 -0.53 4.60
C ALA A 195 -2.41 -1.06 4.19
N ALA A 196 -1.48 -0.17 3.89
CA ALA A 196 -0.13 -0.55 3.47
C ALA A 196 0.59 -1.34 4.58
N LEU A 197 0.47 -0.88 5.84
CA LEU A 197 1.08 -1.56 6.97
C LEU A 197 0.43 -2.93 7.21
N ALA A 198 -0.91 -3.04 7.11
CA ALA A 198 -1.61 -4.31 7.25
C ALA A 198 -1.20 -5.33 6.18
N ILE A 199 -1.05 -4.90 4.92
CA ILE A 199 -0.55 -5.75 3.82
C ILE A 199 0.91 -6.14 4.08
N GLY A 200 1.76 -5.18 4.46
CA GLY A 200 3.15 -5.45 4.84
C GLY A 200 3.27 -6.45 6.00
N TYR A 201 2.33 -6.44 6.94
CA TYR A 201 2.27 -7.39 8.04
C TYR A 201 1.90 -8.80 7.61
N VAL A 202 1.16 -8.98 6.52
CA VAL A 202 1.01 -10.33 5.92
C VAL A 202 2.36 -10.80 5.40
N GLY A 203 3.07 -9.96 4.64
CA GLY A 203 4.44 -10.24 4.21
C GLY A 203 5.37 -10.60 5.37
N GLY A 204 5.25 -9.90 6.50
CA GLY A 204 6.05 -10.11 7.71
C GLY A 204 5.53 -11.18 8.68
N SER A 205 4.54 -11.99 8.30
CA SER A 205 3.93 -13.07 9.12
C SER A 205 3.33 -12.60 10.47
N ARG A 206 2.83 -11.35 10.53
CA ARG A 206 2.06 -10.85 11.68
C ARG A 206 0.55 -10.99 11.49
N LEU A 207 0.11 -10.97 10.24
CA LEU A 207 -1.22 -11.33 9.79
C LEU A 207 -1.10 -12.50 8.82
N ASP A 208 -2.10 -13.34 8.77
CA ASP A 208 -2.17 -14.46 7.82
C ASP A 208 -2.87 -14.07 6.53
N GLY A 209 -3.60 -12.97 6.54
CA GLY A 209 -4.21 -12.39 5.35
C GLY A 209 -4.74 -10.98 5.57
N TYR A 210 -4.98 -10.27 4.46
CA TYR A 210 -5.63 -8.96 4.42
C TYR A 210 -6.68 -8.92 3.31
N ILE A 211 -7.84 -8.34 3.59
CA ILE A 211 -8.97 -8.32 2.67
C ILE A 211 -9.58 -6.93 2.61
N GLN A 212 -9.56 -6.32 1.42
CA GLN A 212 -10.22 -5.05 1.15
C GLN A 212 -10.89 -5.09 -0.22
N PRO A 213 -12.24 -5.01 -0.29
CA PRO A 213 -12.99 -5.18 -1.53
C PRO A 213 -12.92 -3.98 -2.48
N GLY A 214 -12.38 -2.86 -2.01
CA GLY A 214 -12.21 -1.63 -2.78
C GLY A 214 -11.79 -0.48 -1.90
N GLY A 215 -11.55 0.68 -2.51
CA GLY A 215 -11.14 1.89 -1.80
C GLY A 215 -9.64 2.03 -1.58
N LEU A 216 -8.83 1.10 -2.10
CA LEU A 216 -7.39 1.24 -2.12
C LEU A 216 -6.96 2.14 -3.29
N SER A 217 -5.95 2.92 -3.04
CA SER A 217 -5.23 3.69 -4.04
C SER A 217 -3.97 2.95 -4.49
N PRO A 218 -3.37 3.31 -5.63
CA PRO A 218 -2.12 2.67 -6.08
C PRO A 218 -0.96 2.84 -5.13
N TRP A 219 -0.89 3.95 -4.41
CA TRP A 219 0.16 4.23 -3.42
C TRP A 219 0.03 3.35 -2.18
N ASP A 220 -1.18 2.91 -1.78
CA ASP A 220 -1.38 1.93 -0.70
C ASP A 220 -0.83 0.55 -1.09
N LEU A 221 -0.90 0.20 -2.39
CA LEU A 221 -0.65 -1.15 -2.88
C LEU A 221 0.72 -1.38 -3.49
N CYS A 222 1.29 -0.39 -4.20
CA CYS A 222 2.51 -0.60 -4.99
C CYS A 222 3.65 -1.19 -4.16
N ALA A 223 3.96 -0.55 -3.04
CA ALA A 223 4.99 -1.02 -2.12
C ALA A 223 4.56 -2.25 -1.34
N ALA A 224 3.40 -2.17 -0.68
CA ALA A 224 2.94 -3.19 0.25
C ALA A 224 2.65 -4.52 -0.44
N GLY A 225 1.99 -4.48 -1.60
CA GLY A 225 1.70 -5.67 -2.40
C GLY A 225 2.96 -6.38 -2.89
N LEU A 226 3.97 -5.62 -3.34
CA LEU A 226 5.27 -6.19 -3.73
C LEU A 226 5.99 -6.84 -2.54
N ILE A 227 6.01 -6.17 -1.39
CA ILE A 227 6.63 -6.72 -0.17
C ILE A 227 5.96 -8.03 0.24
N ALA A 228 4.62 -8.08 0.20
CA ALA A 228 3.89 -9.29 0.51
C ALA A 228 4.18 -10.42 -0.50
N GLU A 229 4.16 -10.11 -1.81
CA GLU A 229 4.42 -11.07 -2.89
C GLU A 229 5.85 -11.63 -2.81
N GLU A 230 6.85 -10.77 -2.65
CA GLU A 230 8.26 -11.17 -2.53
C GLU A 230 8.56 -11.88 -1.19
N GLY A 231 7.76 -11.63 -0.15
CA GLY A 231 7.75 -12.38 1.10
C GLY A 231 7.13 -13.76 0.98
N GLY A 232 6.48 -14.09 -0.16
CA GLY A 232 5.87 -15.40 -0.42
C GLY A 232 4.37 -15.47 -0.16
N ALA A 233 3.69 -14.35 0.13
CA ALA A 233 2.23 -14.30 0.16
C ALA A 233 1.66 -14.37 -1.27
N THR A 234 0.43 -14.87 -1.39
CA THR A 234 -0.35 -14.73 -2.62
C THR A 234 -1.10 -13.41 -2.59
N VAL A 235 -0.90 -12.56 -3.60
CA VAL A 235 -1.54 -11.25 -3.73
C VAL A 235 -2.42 -11.25 -4.97
N SER A 236 -3.68 -10.86 -4.82
CA SER A 236 -4.63 -10.66 -5.92
C SER A 236 -5.54 -9.47 -5.66
N ALA A 237 -6.27 -9.02 -6.67
CA ALA A 237 -7.45 -8.23 -6.44
C ALA A 237 -8.49 -9.03 -5.64
N TYR A 238 -9.52 -8.37 -5.09
CA TYR A 238 -10.55 -9.02 -4.28
C TYR A 238 -11.31 -10.14 -5.02
N ASP A 239 -11.43 -10.03 -6.35
CA ASP A 239 -12.07 -11.02 -7.22
C ASP A 239 -11.13 -12.16 -7.67
N GLY A 240 -9.85 -12.08 -7.30
CA GLY A 240 -8.80 -13.02 -7.68
C GLY A 240 -8.03 -12.63 -8.95
N GLY A 241 -8.33 -11.47 -9.54
CA GLY A 241 -7.61 -10.91 -10.69
C GLY A 241 -6.25 -10.29 -10.32
N PRO A 242 -5.56 -9.67 -11.31
CA PRO A 242 -4.30 -8.98 -11.07
C PRO A 242 -4.46 -7.82 -10.08
N TRP A 243 -3.60 -7.75 -9.07
CA TRP A 243 -3.74 -6.82 -7.96
C TRP A 243 -3.31 -5.37 -8.26
N PHE A 244 -2.36 -5.17 -9.17
CA PHE A 244 -1.87 -3.84 -9.54
C PHE A 244 -2.26 -3.54 -11.00
N ARG A 245 -3.56 -3.36 -11.23
CA ARG A 245 -4.16 -2.95 -12.51
C ARG A 245 -5.42 -2.16 -12.26
N TYR A 246 -5.69 -1.19 -13.12
CA TYR A 246 -7.00 -0.55 -13.14
C TYR A 246 -8.07 -1.53 -13.63
N PRO A 247 -9.25 -1.56 -12.98
CA PRO A 247 -10.36 -2.37 -13.48
C PRO A 247 -10.78 -1.87 -14.88
N ALA A 248 -10.61 -2.73 -15.89
CA ALA A 248 -11.06 -2.46 -17.24
C ALA A 248 -12.59 -2.58 -17.31
N GLY A 249 -13.29 -1.52 -17.71
CA GLY A 249 -14.71 -1.60 -18.03
C GLY A 249 -15.50 -0.28 -17.92
N PRO A 250 -16.68 -0.20 -18.59
CA PRO A 250 -17.53 1.00 -18.59
C PRO A 250 -18.05 1.39 -17.20
N ALA A 251 -18.24 0.42 -16.29
CA ALA A 251 -18.71 0.68 -14.92
C ALA A 251 -17.68 1.43 -14.08
N ALA A 252 -16.39 1.20 -14.29
CA ALA A 252 -15.34 1.95 -13.64
C ALA A 252 -15.29 3.42 -14.12
N ARG A 253 -15.71 3.68 -15.36
CA ARG A 253 -15.77 5.03 -15.93
C ARG A 253 -17.03 5.81 -15.54
N ALA A 254 -18.16 5.13 -15.31
CA ALA A 254 -19.44 5.77 -14.96
C ALA A 254 -19.45 6.35 -13.53
N GLY A 255 -18.68 5.78 -12.60
CA GLY A 255 -18.51 6.31 -11.24
C GLY A 255 -17.63 7.57 -11.15
N ARG A 256 -16.87 7.88 -12.19
CA ARG A 256 -15.91 9.00 -12.22
C ARG A 256 -16.54 10.39 -12.36
N ALA A 257 -17.75 10.50 -12.90
CA ALA A 257 -18.39 11.79 -13.19
C ALA A 257 -18.83 12.61 -11.96
N ARG A 258 -18.70 12.06 -10.73
CA ARG A 258 -19.13 12.74 -9.48
C ARG A 258 -18.14 12.64 -8.32
N GLN A 259 -16.89 12.23 -8.56
CA GLN A 259 -15.87 12.18 -7.49
C GLN A 259 -14.86 13.32 -7.68
N PRO A 260 -14.42 13.97 -6.58
CA PRO A 260 -13.30 14.91 -6.65
C PRO A 260 -12.06 14.22 -7.22
N ALA A 261 -11.20 14.98 -7.88
CA ALA A 261 -10.05 14.51 -8.67
C ALA A 261 -9.05 13.58 -7.93
N HIS A 262 -9.21 13.38 -6.63
CA HIS A 262 -8.35 12.56 -5.77
C HIS A 262 -8.85 11.11 -5.54
N ARG A 263 -10.02 10.71 -6.06
CA ARG A 263 -10.49 9.32 -6.01
C ARG A 263 -10.42 8.68 -7.39
N SER A 264 -9.22 8.33 -7.76
CA SER A 264 -8.88 7.39 -8.82
C SER A 264 -9.59 6.05 -8.61
N ALA A 265 -9.78 5.25 -9.69
CA ALA A 265 -10.47 3.96 -9.61
C ALA A 265 -9.94 3.14 -8.43
N ALA A 266 -10.83 2.82 -7.51
CA ALA A 266 -10.46 2.14 -6.28
C ALA A 266 -9.96 0.74 -6.59
N LEU A 267 -8.71 0.46 -6.22
CA LEU A 267 -8.15 -0.87 -6.23
C LEU A 267 -8.73 -1.69 -5.07
N SER A 268 -8.53 -2.98 -5.14
CA SER A 268 -8.94 -3.94 -4.11
C SER A 268 -7.84 -4.95 -3.86
N ALA A 269 -7.85 -5.59 -2.70
CA ALA A 269 -6.83 -6.57 -2.36
C ALA A 269 -7.39 -7.78 -1.61
N LEU A 270 -6.89 -8.95 -1.99
CA LEU A 270 -6.86 -10.16 -1.19
C LEU A 270 -5.39 -10.61 -1.13
N VAL A 271 -4.79 -10.43 0.02
CA VAL A 271 -3.42 -10.86 0.32
C VAL A 271 -3.49 -11.94 1.36
N ALA A 272 -2.82 -13.06 1.15
CA ALA A 272 -2.88 -14.16 2.10
C ALA A 272 -1.61 -15.02 2.09
N ALA A 273 -1.30 -15.58 3.25
CA ALA A 273 -0.25 -16.58 3.40
C ALA A 273 -0.50 -17.80 2.50
N PRO A 274 0.55 -18.53 2.13
CA PRO A 274 0.43 -19.73 1.31
C PRO A 274 -0.59 -20.72 1.86
N GLY A 275 -1.40 -21.29 0.97
CA GLY A 275 -2.39 -22.33 1.30
C GLY A 275 -3.77 -21.84 1.73
N ILE A 276 -3.93 -20.55 2.15
CA ILE A 276 -5.26 -20.06 2.56
C ILE A 276 -5.90 -19.09 1.56
N HIS A 277 -5.15 -18.53 0.60
CA HIS A 277 -5.68 -17.58 -0.37
C HIS A 277 -6.90 -18.13 -1.14
N ALA A 278 -6.80 -19.36 -1.68
CA ALA A 278 -7.90 -19.97 -2.41
C ALA A 278 -9.13 -20.22 -1.53
N GLN A 279 -8.92 -20.60 -0.26
CA GLN A 279 -10.01 -20.80 0.70
C GLN A 279 -10.72 -19.48 1.03
N LEU A 280 -9.96 -18.41 1.25
CA LEU A 280 -10.51 -17.06 1.46
C LEU A 280 -11.27 -16.58 0.22
N LEU A 281 -10.71 -16.74 -0.97
CA LEU A 281 -11.35 -16.34 -2.22
C LEU A 281 -12.70 -17.09 -2.42
N ALA A 282 -12.76 -18.37 -2.11
CA ALA A 282 -14.00 -19.14 -2.17
C ALA A 282 -15.05 -18.63 -1.17
N LEU A 283 -14.64 -18.29 0.06
CA LEU A 283 -15.53 -17.70 1.07
C LEU A 283 -16.05 -16.30 0.71
N LEU A 284 -15.28 -15.54 -0.07
CA LEU A 284 -15.67 -14.20 -0.49
C LEU A 284 -16.67 -14.21 -1.66
N ARG A 285 -16.68 -15.28 -2.46
CA ARG A 285 -17.57 -15.45 -3.63
C ARG A 285 -18.95 -16.05 -3.29
N GLY A 286 -19.05 -16.79 -2.18
CA GLY A 286 -20.31 -17.37 -1.66
C GLY A 286 -21.02 -16.46 -0.69
#